data_bbe9970508789ff7b606c5f4d731ad17
#
_entry.id   bbe9970508789ff7b606c5f4d731ad17
#
_cell.length_a   1.000
_cell.length_b   1.000
_cell.length_c   1.000
_cell.angle_alpha   90.00
_cell.angle_beta   90.00
_cell.angle_gamma   90.00
#
_symmetry.space_group_name_H-M   'P 1'
#
loop_
_entity.id
_entity.type
_entity.pdbx_description
1 polymer ?
#
loop_
_entity_poly.entity_id
_entity_poly.type
_entity_poly.pdbx_seq_one_letter_code
_entity_poly.pdbx_strand_id
1 'polypeptide(L)'
;LFSLDKSSFEHIRIIAYVVSIWFLVFALPIIVIVLDINSKQSEEKKIFKGLKELIWNNGFTIKGKFLIARLFYADGLIVLITGGGVYTAGVHGFNTKELLVLAFIGNLIAAIAAFIGGYLNDRFGSKKVIEYCLIGFILTIFLMVISRNKQEFFVCVMFIAILAGPLQSASRVLMVSLLDEEDLGKGFGLFTFSARSTSFIGPLLVGTLTFYISQKYALLAVVPLFLIGYYLFKNLKLDTDINIIN
;
A
#
# COMPACT_ATOMS: atom_id res chain seq x y z
N LEU A 1 -8.33 36.06 1.39
CA LEU A 1 -9.77 35.84 1.48
C LEU A 1 -10.25 35.55 2.90
N PHE A 2 -9.45 34.97 3.76
CA PHE A 2 -9.69 34.83 5.19
C PHE A 2 -8.48 35.43 5.90
N SER A 3 -8.68 36.47 6.73
CA SER A 3 -7.63 37.06 7.56
C SER A 3 -7.26 36.12 8.71
N LEU A 4 -6.65 35.00 8.36
CA LEU A 4 -6.21 33.97 9.30
C LEU A 4 -4.85 34.34 9.88
N ASP A 5 -4.73 34.29 11.18
CA ASP A 5 -3.47 34.55 11.86
C ASP A 5 -2.47 33.40 11.58
N LYS A 6 -1.37 33.74 10.89
CA LYS A 6 -0.30 32.79 10.58
C LYS A 6 0.55 32.45 11.80
N SER A 7 0.59 33.31 12.80
CA SER A 7 1.38 33.11 14.03
C SER A 7 0.76 32.04 14.94
N SER A 8 -0.57 31.91 14.93
CA SER A 8 -1.32 30.91 15.70
C SER A 8 -1.64 29.62 14.92
N PHE A 9 -1.12 29.47 13.70
CA PHE A 9 -1.36 28.32 12.80
C PHE A 9 -2.86 28.10 12.46
N GLU A 10 -3.69 29.14 12.51
CA GLU A 10 -5.13 29.04 12.19
C GLU A 10 -5.41 28.49 10.80
N HIS A 11 -4.56 28.84 9.83
CA HIS A 11 -4.65 28.33 8.46
C HIS A 11 -4.47 26.80 8.36
N ILE A 12 -3.73 26.17 9.30
CA ILE A 12 -3.58 24.71 9.38
C ILE A 12 -4.77 24.08 10.08
N ARG A 13 -5.26 24.71 11.16
CA ARG A 13 -6.41 24.21 11.91
C ARG A 13 -7.70 24.19 11.09
N ILE A 14 -7.91 25.20 10.24
CA ILE A 14 -9.07 25.24 9.35
C ILE A 14 -9.10 24.07 8.38
N ILE A 15 -7.95 23.57 7.91
CA ILE A 15 -7.89 22.40 7.04
C ILE A 15 -8.51 21.17 7.75
N ALA A 16 -8.24 20.99 9.01
CA ALA A 16 -8.80 19.88 9.79
C ALA A 16 -10.34 19.96 9.85
N TYR A 17 -10.91 21.15 10.05
CA TYR A 17 -12.37 21.33 10.05
C TYR A 17 -12.98 21.07 8.68
N VAL A 18 -12.37 21.59 7.61
CA VAL A 18 -12.85 21.39 6.24
C VAL A 18 -12.83 19.90 5.88
N VAL A 19 -11.74 19.18 6.21
CA VAL A 19 -11.63 17.74 5.95
C VAL A 19 -12.65 16.95 6.78
N SER A 20 -12.88 17.33 8.05
CA SER A 20 -13.86 16.67 8.91
C SER A 20 -15.29 16.84 8.39
N ILE A 21 -15.67 18.05 7.98
CA ILE A 21 -16.99 18.33 7.40
C ILE A 21 -17.15 17.57 6.08
N TRP A 22 -16.13 17.61 5.21
CA TRP A 22 -16.13 16.88 3.96
C TRP A 22 -16.36 15.37 4.18
N PHE A 23 -15.58 14.79 5.10
CA PHE A 23 -15.71 13.37 5.43
C PHE A 23 -17.10 13.04 5.97
N LEU A 24 -17.67 13.88 6.84
CA LEU A 24 -19.00 13.70 7.41
C LEU A 24 -20.09 13.72 6.33
N VAL A 25 -20.05 14.72 5.45
CA VAL A 25 -21.04 14.85 4.35
C VAL A 25 -21.05 13.62 3.45
N PHE A 26 -19.89 13.08 3.08
CA PHE A 26 -19.80 11.92 2.20
C PHE A 26 -19.95 10.59 2.92
N ALA A 27 -19.76 10.53 4.25
CA ALA A 27 -20.02 9.33 5.05
C ALA A 27 -21.50 9.18 5.42
N LEU A 28 -22.26 10.28 5.57
CA LEU A 28 -23.67 10.26 5.94
C LEU A 28 -24.55 9.32 5.08
N PRO A 29 -24.48 9.35 3.74
CA PRO A 29 -25.29 8.45 2.91
C PRO A 29 -25.02 6.96 3.21
N ILE A 30 -23.75 6.61 3.42
CA ILE A 30 -23.36 5.23 3.74
C ILE A 30 -23.89 4.83 5.12
N ILE A 31 -23.78 5.71 6.11
CA ILE A 31 -24.27 5.47 7.47
C ILE A 31 -25.77 5.25 7.45
N VAL A 32 -26.53 6.09 6.76
CA VAL A 32 -27.99 5.98 6.68
C VAL A 32 -28.43 4.68 5.99
N ILE A 33 -27.76 4.31 4.88
CA ILE A 33 -28.07 3.07 4.14
C ILE A 33 -27.73 1.83 4.97
N VAL A 34 -26.59 1.82 5.67
CA VAL A 34 -26.13 0.66 6.45
C VAL A 34 -26.94 0.47 7.74
N LEU A 35 -27.42 1.55 8.37
CA LEU A 35 -28.28 1.45 9.56
C LEU A 35 -29.64 0.78 9.27
N ASP A 36 -30.09 0.82 8.00
CA ASP A 36 -31.34 0.18 7.58
C ASP A 36 -31.18 -1.34 7.33
N ILE A 37 -29.93 -1.83 7.28
CA ILE A 37 -29.64 -3.25 7.14
C ILE A 37 -29.66 -3.87 8.55
N ASN A 38 -30.79 -4.46 8.95
CA ASN A 38 -30.95 -5.23 10.18
C ASN A 38 -29.90 -6.34 10.26
N SER A 39 -28.78 -6.11 10.94
CA SER A 39 -27.77 -7.12 11.20
C SER A 39 -28.31 -8.12 12.22
N LYS A 40 -28.72 -9.30 11.76
CA LYS A 40 -29.07 -10.41 12.63
C LYS A 40 -27.82 -10.84 13.40
N GLN A 41 -27.83 -10.68 14.71
CA GLN A 41 -26.76 -11.07 15.66
C GLN A 41 -26.26 -12.53 15.51
N SER A 42 -26.99 -13.38 14.78
CA SER A 42 -26.59 -14.78 14.55
C SER A 42 -25.45 -14.94 13.51
N GLU A 43 -25.03 -13.88 12.85
CA GLU A 43 -24.05 -13.96 11.75
C GLU A 43 -22.59 -13.76 12.19
N GLU A 44 -22.33 -13.13 13.34
CA GLU A 44 -20.93 -12.85 13.76
C GLU A 44 -20.08 -14.13 13.84
N LYS A 45 -20.58 -15.20 14.49
CA LYS A 45 -19.84 -16.47 14.57
C LYS A 45 -19.61 -17.11 13.21
N LYS A 46 -20.56 -16.94 12.27
CA LYS A 46 -20.43 -17.43 10.90
C LYS A 46 -19.42 -16.60 10.11
N ILE A 47 -19.38 -15.28 10.32
CA ILE A 47 -18.40 -14.39 9.70
C ILE A 47 -16.98 -14.75 10.14
N PHE A 48 -16.72 -14.88 11.45
CA PHE A 48 -15.39 -15.27 11.97
C PHE A 48 -14.97 -16.65 11.48
N LYS A 49 -15.90 -17.62 11.43
CA LYS A 49 -15.62 -18.93 10.89
C LYS A 49 -15.26 -18.85 9.40
N GLY A 50 -16.03 -18.12 8.60
CA GLY A 50 -15.76 -17.90 7.18
C GLY A 50 -14.42 -17.19 6.93
N LEU A 51 -14.07 -16.17 7.73
CA LEU A 51 -12.77 -15.50 7.66
C LEU A 51 -11.61 -16.47 7.95
N LYS A 52 -11.77 -17.34 8.96
CA LYS A 52 -10.79 -18.37 9.28
C LYS A 52 -10.64 -19.38 8.14
N GLU A 53 -11.74 -19.84 7.56
CA GLU A 53 -11.75 -20.81 6.45
C GLU A 53 -11.10 -20.24 5.18
N LEU A 54 -11.26 -18.93 4.91
CA LEU A 54 -10.57 -18.25 3.81
C LEU A 54 -9.04 -18.26 3.96
N ILE A 55 -8.53 -18.22 5.19
CA ILE A 55 -7.09 -18.22 5.46
C ILE A 55 -6.56 -19.64 5.65
N TRP A 56 -7.32 -20.44 6.40
CA TRP A 56 -6.89 -21.75 6.88
C TRP A 56 -8.02 -22.78 6.77
N ASN A 57 -7.81 -23.77 5.89
CA ASN A 57 -8.68 -24.94 5.75
C ASN A 57 -7.80 -26.18 5.59
N ASN A 58 -7.55 -26.91 6.69
CA ASN A 58 -6.60 -28.02 6.76
C ASN A 58 -5.18 -27.68 6.27
N GLY A 59 -4.79 -26.42 6.35
CA GLY A 59 -3.56 -25.82 5.88
C GLY A 59 -3.81 -24.38 5.35
N PHE A 60 -2.72 -23.64 5.10
CA PHE A 60 -2.87 -22.32 4.48
C PHE A 60 -3.43 -22.44 3.07
N THR A 61 -4.57 -21.79 2.85
CA THR A 61 -5.18 -21.66 1.53
C THR A 61 -4.31 -20.79 0.61
N ILE A 62 -4.53 -20.83 -0.69
CA ILE A 62 -3.86 -19.92 -1.65
C ILE A 62 -4.18 -18.47 -1.29
N LYS A 63 -5.44 -18.16 -0.92
CA LYS A 63 -5.91 -16.86 -0.43
C LYS A 63 -5.11 -16.42 0.81
N GLY A 64 -4.96 -17.31 1.80
CA GLY A 64 -4.20 -17.04 3.02
C GLY A 64 -2.70 -16.81 2.76
N LYS A 65 -2.07 -17.63 1.92
CA LYS A 65 -0.67 -17.46 1.53
C LYS A 65 -0.44 -16.14 0.81
N PHE A 66 -1.34 -15.75 -0.09
CA PHE A 66 -1.28 -14.46 -0.76
C PHE A 66 -1.38 -13.29 0.24
N LEU A 67 -2.32 -13.36 1.19
CA LEU A 67 -2.48 -12.33 2.22
C LEU A 67 -1.24 -12.19 3.10
N ILE A 68 -0.57 -13.30 3.44
CA ILE A 68 0.69 -13.28 4.20
C ILE A 68 1.81 -12.64 3.37
N ALA A 69 1.98 -13.03 2.12
CA ALA A 69 2.98 -12.40 1.25
C ALA A 69 2.73 -10.89 1.11
N ARG A 70 1.45 -10.53 0.94
CA ARG A 70 1.02 -9.13 0.83
C ARG A 70 1.29 -8.32 2.09
N LEU A 71 1.12 -8.90 3.27
CA LEU A 71 1.41 -8.26 4.55
C LEU A 71 2.83 -7.67 4.55
N PHE A 72 3.82 -8.46 4.13
CA PHE A 72 5.21 -8.01 4.09
C PHE A 72 5.45 -6.90 3.06
N TYR A 73 5.07 -7.10 1.81
CA TYR A 73 5.38 -6.08 0.80
C TYR A 73 4.50 -4.83 0.92
N ALA A 74 3.29 -4.95 1.46
CA ALA A 74 2.45 -3.78 1.74
C ALA A 74 3.02 -2.93 2.88
N ASP A 75 3.56 -3.56 3.93
CA ASP A 75 4.24 -2.85 5.01
C ASP A 75 5.48 -2.12 4.48
N GLY A 76 6.30 -2.77 3.64
CA GLY A 76 7.39 -2.12 2.94
C GLY A 76 6.97 -0.91 2.11
N LEU A 77 5.86 -1.02 1.38
CA LEU A 77 5.32 0.08 0.58
C LEU A 77 4.82 1.24 1.46
N ILE A 78 4.14 0.94 2.57
CA ILE A 78 3.68 1.95 3.54
C ILE A 78 4.87 2.75 4.06
N VAL A 79 5.98 2.10 4.41
CA VAL A 79 7.18 2.79 4.89
C VAL A 79 7.75 3.73 3.82
N LEU A 80 7.84 3.29 2.57
CA LEU A 80 8.34 4.14 1.49
C LEU A 80 7.46 5.38 1.27
N ILE A 81 6.14 5.24 1.41
CA ILE A 81 5.19 6.35 1.23
C ILE A 81 5.21 7.28 2.46
N THR A 82 5.10 6.74 3.68
CA THR A 82 4.95 7.55 4.89
C THR A 82 6.29 8.06 5.44
N GLY A 83 7.32 7.22 5.42
CA GLY A 83 8.67 7.54 5.87
C GLY A 83 9.51 8.26 4.82
N GLY A 84 9.13 8.14 3.54
CA GLY A 84 9.88 8.71 2.42
C GLY A 84 10.09 10.21 2.53
N GLY A 85 9.11 10.97 2.99
CA GLY A 85 9.23 12.42 3.20
C GLY A 85 10.28 12.79 4.24
N VAL A 86 10.29 12.10 5.39
CA VAL A 86 11.28 12.32 6.46
C VAL A 86 12.68 11.96 5.99
N TYR A 87 12.82 10.83 5.29
CA TYR A 87 14.09 10.42 4.70
C TYR A 87 14.60 11.45 3.68
N THR A 88 13.73 11.89 2.77
CA THR A 88 14.04 12.84 1.71
C THR A 88 14.52 14.17 2.27
N ALA A 89 13.85 14.68 3.31
CA ALA A 89 14.27 15.90 4.00
C ALA A 89 15.61 15.71 4.75
N GLY A 90 15.73 14.63 5.51
CA GLY A 90 16.89 14.43 6.41
C GLY A 90 18.17 14.06 5.69
N VAL A 91 18.11 13.24 4.63
CA VAL A 91 19.30 12.74 3.91
C VAL A 91 19.68 13.64 2.73
N HIS A 92 18.70 14.11 1.97
CA HIS A 92 18.94 14.89 0.75
C HIS A 92 18.63 16.38 0.91
N GLY A 93 18.18 16.84 2.09
CA GLY A 93 17.93 18.24 2.39
C GLY A 93 16.84 18.89 1.55
N PHE A 94 15.79 18.14 1.20
CA PHE A 94 14.61 18.70 0.53
C PHE A 94 13.84 19.59 1.48
N ASN A 95 13.48 20.78 1.02
CA ASN A 95 12.60 21.67 1.76
C ASN A 95 11.13 21.32 1.59
N THR A 96 10.24 21.89 2.39
CA THR A 96 8.80 21.59 2.38
C THR A 96 8.16 21.78 0.99
N LYS A 97 8.56 22.81 0.24
CA LYS A 97 8.02 23.04 -1.11
C LYS A 97 8.46 21.94 -2.08
N GLU A 98 9.72 21.55 -2.03
CA GLU A 98 10.26 20.45 -2.85
C GLU A 98 9.57 19.13 -2.53
N LEU A 99 9.29 18.86 -1.24
CA LEU A 99 8.54 17.66 -0.81
C LEU A 99 7.11 17.66 -1.33
N LEU A 100 6.42 18.80 -1.30
CA LEU A 100 5.06 18.91 -1.85
C LEU A 100 5.04 18.67 -3.36
N VAL A 101 6.00 19.23 -4.10
CA VAL A 101 6.16 19.00 -5.55
C VAL A 101 6.45 17.54 -5.83
N LEU A 102 7.38 16.93 -5.07
CA LEU A 102 7.73 15.50 -5.17
C LEU A 102 6.49 14.62 -4.95
N ALA A 103 5.72 14.89 -3.89
CA ALA A 103 4.51 14.16 -3.58
C ALA A 103 3.43 14.33 -4.66
N PHE A 104 3.22 15.55 -5.16
CA PHE A 104 2.24 15.83 -6.21
C PHE A 104 2.58 15.09 -7.51
N ILE A 105 3.82 15.23 -7.99
CA ILE A 105 4.29 14.58 -9.22
C ILE A 105 4.29 13.05 -9.03
N GLY A 106 4.76 12.56 -7.88
CA GLY A 106 4.76 11.14 -7.58
C GLY A 106 3.36 10.53 -7.59
N ASN A 107 2.37 11.19 -7.01
CA ASN A 107 0.98 10.72 -7.04
C ASN A 107 0.39 10.73 -8.46
N LEU A 108 0.69 11.76 -9.27
CA LEU A 108 0.25 11.83 -10.66
C LEU A 108 0.84 10.69 -11.48
N ILE A 109 2.14 10.45 -11.34
CA ILE A 109 2.83 9.34 -12.01
C ILE A 109 2.26 7.99 -11.54
N ALA A 110 2.03 7.80 -10.25
CA ALA A 110 1.44 6.58 -9.73
C ALA A 110 0.03 6.33 -10.27
N ALA A 111 -0.78 7.37 -10.45
CA ALA A 111 -2.11 7.25 -11.04
C ALA A 111 -2.04 6.81 -12.52
N ILE A 112 -1.18 7.43 -13.32
CA ILE A 112 -0.95 7.04 -14.72
C ILE A 112 -0.40 5.61 -14.79
N ALA A 113 0.57 5.29 -13.95
CA ALA A 113 1.16 3.97 -13.89
C ALA A 113 0.16 2.89 -13.43
N ALA A 114 -0.80 3.21 -12.56
CA ALA A 114 -1.86 2.29 -12.17
C ALA A 114 -2.79 1.97 -13.34
N PHE A 115 -3.09 2.94 -14.20
CA PHE A 115 -3.87 2.75 -15.41
C PHE A 115 -3.14 1.81 -16.40
N ILE A 116 -1.86 2.11 -16.67
CA ILE A 116 -1.01 1.25 -17.50
C ILE A 116 -0.86 -0.15 -16.85
N GLY A 117 -0.76 -0.20 -15.53
CA GLY A 117 -0.70 -1.43 -14.75
C GLY A 117 -1.92 -2.33 -14.94
N GLY A 118 -3.11 -1.75 -15.11
CA GLY A 118 -4.33 -2.48 -15.49
C GLY A 118 -4.14 -3.21 -16.83
N TYR A 119 -3.69 -2.50 -17.85
CA TYR A 119 -3.40 -3.08 -19.16
C TYR A 119 -2.32 -4.16 -19.12
N LEU A 120 -1.25 -3.93 -18.35
CA LEU A 120 -0.19 -4.94 -18.17
C LEU A 120 -0.71 -6.18 -17.44
N ASN A 121 -1.62 -5.98 -16.48
CA ASN A 121 -2.26 -7.06 -15.75
C ASN A 121 -3.12 -7.94 -16.65
N ASP A 122 -3.89 -7.33 -17.56
CA ASP A 122 -4.71 -8.06 -18.53
C ASP A 122 -3.84 -8.85 -19.53
N ARG A 123 -2.68 -8.31 -19.90
CA ARG A 123 -1.78 -8.94 -20.87
C ARG A 123 -0.87 -10.01 -20.29
N PHE A 124 -0.32 -9.79 -19.10
CA PHE A 124 0.73 -10.65 -18.51
C PHE A 124 0.25 -11.43 -17.29
N GLY A 125 -0.92 -11.08 -16.77
CA GLY A 125 -1.49 -11.64 -15.54
C GLY A 125 -0.95 -10.98 -14.27
N SER A 126 -1.80 -10.93 -13.24
CA SER A 126 -1.51 -10.27 -11.95
C SER A 126 -0.23 -10.79 -11.29
N LYS A 127 0.04 -12.09 -11.40
CA LYS A 127 1.20 -12.71 -10.77
C LYS A 127 2.51 -12.10 -11.26
N LYS A 128 2.70 -12.04 -12.57
CA LYS A 128 3.92 -11.51 -13.18
C LYS A 128 4.09 -10.02 -12.87
N VAL A 129 3.01 -9.25 -12.98
CA VAL A 129 3.05 -7.80 -12.67
C VAL A 129 3.52 -7.56 -11.24
N ILE A 130 2.96 -8.28 -10.25
CA ILE A 130 3.37 -8.18 -8.85
C ILE A 130 4.84 -8.57 -8.69
N GLU A 131 5.29 -9.70 -9.26
CA GLU A 131 6.67 -10.16 -9.16
C GLU A 131 7.67 -9.12 -9.71
N TYR A 132 7.41 -8.57 -10.90
CA TYR A 132 8.27 -7.54 -11.49
C TYR A 132 8.29 -6.25 -10.68
N CYS A 133 7.14 -5.82 -10.16
CA CYS A 133 7.09 -4.66 -9.28
C CYS A 133 7.91 -4.85 -8.01
N LEU A 134 7.83 -6.02 -7.36
CA LEU A 134 8.58 -6.31 -6.14
C LEU A 134 10.10 -6.30 -6.38
N ILE A 135 10.55 -6.91 -7.49
CA ILE A 135 11.96 -6.84 -7.89
C ILE A 135 12.37 -5.38 -8.16
N GLY A 136 11.53 -4.64 -8.90
CA GLY A 136 11.77 -3.24 -9.19
C GLY A 136 11.90 -2.38 -7.91
N PHE A 137 11.06 -2.61 -6.90
CA PHE A 137 11.17 -1.93 -5.60
C PHE A 137 12.52 -2.20 -4.93
N ILE A 138 12.94 -3.47 -4.86
CA ILE A 138 14.22 -3.85 -4.25
C ILE A 138 15.37 -3.13 -4.95
N LEU A 139 15.42 -3.17 -6.29
CA LEU A 139 16.47 -2.50 -7.08
C LEU A 139 16.45 -0.98 -6.86
N THR A 140 15.26 -0.37 -6.86
CA THR A 140 15.13 1.08 -6.68
C THR A 140 15.56 1.51 -5.29
N ILE A 141 15.29 0.74 -4.23
CA ILE A 141 15.76 1.05 -2.87
C ILE A 141 17.30 1.06 -2.82
N PHE A 142 17.96 0.11 -3.45
CA PHE A 142 19.42 0.15 -3.54
C PHE A 142 19.94 1.40 -4.27
N LEU A 143 19.30 1.79 -5.38
CA LEU A 143 19.64 3.01 -6.09
C LEU A 143 19.41 4.26 -5.22
N MET A 144 18.33 4.31 -4.44
CA MET A 144 18.05 5.42 -3.52
C MET A 144 19.15 5.58 -2.46
N VAL A 145 19.67 4.48 -1.92
CA VAL A 145 20.75 4.52 -0.90
C VAL A 145 22.10 4.95 -1.50
N ILE A 146 22.35 4.61 -2.76
CA ILE A 146 23.58 4.97 -3.48
C ILE A 146 23.52 6.42 -4.00
N SER A 147 22.32 6.98 -4.21
CA SER A 147 22.15 8.33 -4.75
C SER A 147 22.92 9.37 -3.95
N ARG A 148 23.57 10.29 -4.67
CA ARG A 148 24.48 11.30 -4.10
C ARG A 148 23.87 12.69 -4.04
N ASN A 149 22.92 12.96 -4.91
CA ASN A 149 22.33 14.28 -5.06
C ASN A 149 20.79 14.21 -5.13
N LYS A 150 20.13 15.38 -4.97
CA LYS A 150 18.66 15.51 -5.00
C LYS A 150 18.06 15.01 -6.30
N GLN A 151 18.73 15.21 -7.44
CA GLN A 151 18.17 14.88 -8.76
C GLN A 151 18.12 13.36 -8.96
N GLU A 152 19.20 12.64 -8.64
CA GLU A 152 19.26 11.19 -8.68
C GLU A 152 18.19 10.58 -7.77
N PHE A 153 18.09 11.11 -6.55
CA PHE A 153 17.09 10.65 -5.60
C PHE A 153 15.64 10.91 -6.09
N PHE A 154 15.40 12.08 -6.68
CA PHE A 154 14.09 12.42 -7.27
C PHE A 154 13.70 11.39 -8.34
N VAL A 155 14.61 11.02 -9.22
CA VAL A 155 14.37 9.99 -10.25
C VAL A 155 14.03 8.65 -9.61
N CYS A 156 14.74 8.23 -8.56
CA CYS A 156 14.43 7.00 -7.84
C CYS A 156 13.02 7.03 -7.22
N VAL A 157 12.60 8.15 -6.64
CA VAL A 157 11.23 8.30 -6.11
C VAL A 157 10.18 8.20 -7.23
N MET A 158 10.46 8.71 -8.42
CA MET A 158 9.56 8.54 -9.57
C MET A 158 9.46 7.07 -9.99
N PHE A 159 10.55 6.30 -9.95
CA PHE A 159 10.49 4.85 -10.17
C PHE A 159 9.64 4.12 -9.11
N ILE A 160 9.75 4.51 -7.83
CA ILE A 160 8.86 4.00 -6.78
C ILE A 160 7.40 4.28 -7.14
N ALA A 161 7.08 5.49 -7.60
CA ALA A 161 5.73 5.87 -7.99
C ALA A 161 5.20 5.04 -9.19
N ILE A 162 6.04 4.82 -10.21
CA ILE A 162 5.72 3.99 -11.38
C ILE A 162 5.41 2.54 -10.97
N LEU A 163 6.09 2.00 -9.98
CA LEU A 163 5.89 0.62 -9.53
C LEU A 163 4.72 0.47 -8.55
N ALA A 164 4.44 1.51 -7.76
CA ALA A 164 3.42 1.46 -6.71
C ALA A 164 1.99 1.32 -7.28
N GLY A 165 1.68 2.03 -8.36
CA GLY A 165 0.37 1.96 -9.02
C GLY A 165 0.03 0.55 -9.50
N PRO A 166 0.83 -0.05 -10.39
CA PRO A 166 0.62 -1.41 -10.89
C PRO A 166 0.62 -2.47 -9.79
N LEU A 167 1.50 -2.37 -8.79
CA LEU A 167 1.53 -3.31 -7.67
C LEU A 167 0.21 -3.33 -6.91
N GLN A 168 -0.35 -2.15 -6.60
CA GLN A 168 -1.62 -2.06 -5.88
C GLN A 168 -2.80 -2.53 -6.73
N SER A 169 -2.84 -2.14 -8.01
CA SER A 169 -3.88 -2.55 -8.96
C SER A 169 -3.88 -4.07 -9.13
N ALA A 170 -2.75 -4.67 -9.52
CA ALA A 170 -2.61 -6.11 -9.72
C ALA A 170 -2.91 -6.92 -8.45
N SER A 171 -2.52 -6.41 -7.26
CA SER A 171 -2.84 -7.07 -6.00
C SER A 171 -4.35 -7.14 -5.72
N ARG A 172 -5.11 -6.10 -6.10
CA ARG A 172 -6.57 -6.09 -5.96
C ARG A 172 -7.22 -7.04 -6.96
N VAL A 173 -6.81 -6.99 -8.21
CA VAL A 173 -7.31 -7.89 -9.25
C VAL A 173 -7.06 -9.35 -8.88
N LEU A 174 -5.85 -9.68 -8.42
CA LEU A 174 -5.54 -11.02 -7.96
C LEU A 174 -6.43 -11.44 -6.78
N MET A 175 -6.69 -10.54 -5.81
CA MET A 175 -7.59 -10.87 -4.70
C MET A 175 -8.99 -11.19 -5.19
N VAL A 176 -9.55 -10.39 -6.12
CA VAL A 176 -10.86 -10.66 -6.74
C VAL A 176 -10.87 -12.02 -7.41
N SER A 177 -9.86 -12.34 -8.23
CA SER A 177 -9.80 -13.60 -8.97
C SER A 177 -9.67 -14.86 -8.09
N LEU A 178 -9.23 -14.68 -6.84
CA LEU A 178 -9.13 -15.76 -5.86
C LEU A 178 -10.39 -15.98 -5.02
N LEU A 179 -11.36 -15.05 -5.08
CA LEU A 179 -12.56 -15.07 -4.24
C LEU A 179 -13.78 -15.47 -5.05
N ASP A 180 -14.68 -16.19 -4.40
CA ASP A 180 -16.03 -16.43 -4.89
C ASP A 180 -16.89 -15.17 -4.61
N GLU A 181 -17.94 -14.93 -5.37
CA GLU A 181 -18.77 -13.73 -5.24
C GLU A 181 -19.32 -13.52 -3.81
N GLU A 182 -19.71 -14.60 -3.14
CA GLU A 182 -20.25 -14.58 -1.77
C GLU A 182 -19.22 -14.17 -0.72
N ASP A 183 -17.91 -14.34 -1.01
CA ASP A 183 -16.81 -14.06 -0.10
C ASP A 183 -16.08 -12.76 -0.41
N LEU A 184 -16.48 -12.01 -1.44
CA LEU A 184 -15.81 -10.76 -1.84
C LEU A 184 -15.69 -9.78 -0.67
N GLY A 185 -16.77 -9.53 0.07
CA GLY A 185 -16.77 -8.59 1.19
C GLY A 185 -15.80 -9.01 2.31
N LYS A 186 -15.82 -10.29 2.70
CA LYS A 186 -14.93 -10.85 3.72
C LYS A 186 -13.47 -10.83 3.25
N GLY A 187 -13.25 -11.23 2.00
CA GLY A 187 -11.92 -11.27 1.40
C GLY A 187 -11.28 -9.88 1.30
N PHE A 188 -12.03 -8.85 0.89
CA PHE A 188 -11.54 -7.47 0.88
C PHE A 188 -11.32 -6.89 2.28
N GLY A 189 -12.11 -7.30 3.27
CA GLY A 189 -11.85 -7.01 4.67
C GLY A 189 -10.49 -7.55 5.12
N LEU A 190 -10.20 -8.83 4.86
CA LEU A 190 -8.90 -9.44 5.13
C LEU A 190 -7.76 -8.82 4.32
N PHE A 191 -8.02 -8.48 3.06
CA PHE A 191 -7.05 -7.79 2.20
C PHE A 191 -6.65 -6.43 2.79
N THR A 192 -7.61 -5.64 3.24
CA THR A 192 -7.33 -4.34 3.88
C THR A 192 -6.64 -4.52 5.23
N PHE A 193 -7.11 -5.48 6.02
CA PHE A 193 -6.52 -5.81 7.31
C PHE A 193 -5.06 -6.26 7.17
N SER A 194 -4.73 -7.13 6.22
CA SER A 194 -3.36 -7.61 5.99
C SER A 194 -2.37 -6.47 5.70
N ALA A 195 -2.81 -5.40 5.05
CA ALA A 195 -1.94 -4.26 4.75
C ALA A 195 -1.74 -3.31 5.93
N ARG A 196 -2.62 -3.37 6.95
CA ARG A 196 -2.60 -2.41 8.06
C ARG A 196 -2.19 -3.01 9.40
N SER A 197 -2.38 -4.31 9.58
CA SER A 197 -2.12 -5.01 10.85
C SER A 197 -0.66 -4.93 11.30
N THR A 198 0.27 -4.86 10.38
CA THR A 198 1.72 -4.81 10.62
C THR A 198 2.36 -3.49 10.26
N SER A 199 1.57 -2.46 9.93
CA SER A 199 2.07 -1.17 9.45
C SER A 199 3.02 -0.43 10.40
N PHE A 200 3.19 -0.91 11.63
CA PHE A 200 4.16 -0.41 12.59
C PHE A 200 5.55 -1.08 12.46
N ILE A 201 5.65 -2.26 11.85
CA ILE A 201 6.91 -3.03 11.77
C ILE A 201 7.93 -2.29 10.90
N GLY A 202 7.51 -1.83 9.74
CA GLY A 202 8.38 -1.12 8.83
C GLY A 202 8.96 0.18 9.42
N PRO A 203 8.15 1.12 9.94
CA PRO A 203 8.66 2.29 10.63
C PRO A 203 9.56 1.97 11.82
N LEU A 204 9.28 0.90 12.57
CA LEU A 204 10.12 0.44 13.67
C LEU A 204 11.50 -0.01 13.18
N LEU A 205 11.55 -0.79 12.11
CA LEU A 205 12.81 -1.25 11.49
C LEU A 205 13.64 -0.06 10.97
N VAL A 206 13.01 0.88 10.27
CA VAL A 206 13.69 2.08 9.76
C VAL A 206 14.16 2.97 10.90
N GLY A 207 13.34 3.16 11.95
CA GLY A 207 13.69 3.94 13.13
C GLY A 207 14.89 3.34 13.88
N THR A 208 14.92 2.02 14.08
CA THR A 208 16.02 1.32 14.73
C THR A 208 17.32 1.41 13.90
N LEU A 209 17.27 1.19 12.59
CA LEU A 209 18.45 1.36 11.75
C LEU A 209 18.94 2.82 11.71
N THR A 210 18.03 3.78 11.70
CA THR A 210 18.39 5.20 11.79
C THR A 210 19.17 5.50 13.06
N PHE A 211 18.74 4.93 14.19
CA PHE A 211 19.37 5.14 15.50
C PHE A 211 20.76 4.49 15.60
N TYR A 212 20.89 3.23 15.17
CA TYR A 212 22.13 2.47 15.37
C TYR A 212 23.19 2.68 14.28
N ILE A 213 22.78 3.00 13.06
CA ILE A 213 23.71 3.11 11.92
C ILE A 213 23.69 4.52 11.36
N SER A 214 22.68 4.87 10.58
CA SER A 214 22.40 6.22 10.09
C SER A 214 21.11 6.26 9.30
N GLN A 215 20.52 7.44 9.16
CA GLN A 215 19.31 7.66 8.36
C GLN A 215 19.53 7.28 6.88
N LYS A 216 20.75 7.47 6.34
CA LYS A 216 21.06 7.14 4.95
C LYS A 216 20.83 5.66 4.61
N TYR A 217 21.24 4.76 5.51
CA TYR A 217 21.11 3.31 5.29
C TYR A 217 19.80 2.74 5.83
N ALA A 218 19.00 3.55 6.52
CA ALA A 218 17.76 3.09 7.14
C ALA A 218 16.75 2.52 6.14
N LEU A 219 16.75 3.00 4.88
CA LEU A 219 15.88 2.43 3.83
C LEU A 219 16.20 0.97 3.52
N LEU A 220 17.42 0.49 3.77
CA LEU A 220 17.76 -0.92 3.56
C LEU A 220 16.95 -1.85 4.48
N ALA A 221 16.44 -1.34 5.61
CA ALA A 221 15.55 -2.10 6.49
C ALA A 221 14.25 -2.54 5.81
N VAL A 222 13.86 -1.87 4.73
CA VAL A 222 12.64 -2.19 3.98
C VAL A 222 12.88 -3.35 2.99
N VAL A 223 14.12 -3.56 2.56
CA VAL A 223 14.49 -4.61 1.59
C VAL A 223 14.08 -6.01 2.06
N PRO A 224 14.33 -6.45 3.31
CA PRO A 224 13.86 -7.74 3.80
C PRO A 224 12.35 -7.93 3.69
N LEU A 225 11.55 -6.88 3.89
CA LEU A 225 10.09 -6.96 3.77
C LEU A 225 9.67 -7.29 2.33
N PHE A 226 10.29 -6.63 1.34
CA PHE A 226 10.04 -6.94 -0.08
C PHE A 226 10.58 -8.31 -0.47
N LEU A 227 11.75 -8.71 0.03
CA LEU A 227 12.33 -10.04 -0.25
C LEU A 227 11.48 -11.16 0.30
N ILE A 228 11.03 -11.07 1.56
CA ILE A 228 10.13 -12.06 2.17
C ILE A 228 8.81 -12.08 1.41
N GLY A 229 8.23 -10.91 1.14
CA GLY A 229 7.01 -10.79 0.35
C GLY A 229 7.14 -11.44 -1.03
N TYR A 230 8.24 -11.16 -1.74
CA TYR A 230 8.53 -11.75 -3.05
C TYR A 230 8.70 -13.27 -2.98
N TYR A 231 9.50 -13.77 -2.04
CA TYR A 231 9.74 -15.21 -1.88
C TYR A 231 8.46 -15.98 -1.59
N LEU A 232 7.66 -15.49 -0.64
CA LEU A 232 6.37 -16.09 -0.32
C LEU A 232 5.40 -16.04 -1.50
N PHE A 233 5.38 -14.93 -2.23
CA PHE A 233 4.50 -14.73 -3.38
C PHE A 233 4.89 -15.60 -4.57
N LYS A 234 6.17 -15.67 -4.91
CA LYS A 234 6.68 -16.49 -6.03
C LYS A 234 6.31 -17.97 -5.88
N ASN A 235 6.32 -18.48 -4.64
CA ASN A 235 6.00 -19.87 -4.33
C ASN A 235 4.48 -20.17 -4.34
N LEU A 236 3.63 -19.19 -4.65
CA LEU A 236 2.20 -19.43 -4.83
C LEU A 236 1.98 -20.18 -6.15
N LYS A 237 1.44 -21.38 -6.03
CA LYS A 237 0.90 -22.12 -7.19
C LYS A 237 -0.48 -21.53 -7.49
N LEU A 238 -0.49 -20.50 -8.33
CA LEU A 238 -1.72 -20.00 -8.92
C LEU A 238 -1.93 -20.85 -10.19
N ASP A 239 -3.09 -21.51 -10.27
CA ASP A 239 -3.47 -22.19 -11.51
C ASP A 239 -3.46 -21.13 -12.62
N THR A 240 -2.59 -21.35 -13.60
CA THR A 240 -2.36 -20.42 -14.72
C THR A 240 -3.58 -20.34 -15.66
N ASP A 241 -4.62 -21.09 -15.36
CA ASP A 241 -5.84 -21.22 -16.16
C ASP A 241 -7.05 -20.47 -15.62
N ILE A 242 -6.85 -19.49 -14.74
CA ILE A 242 -7.89 -18.47 -14.57
C ILE A 242 -7.81 -17.58 -15.82
N ASN A 243 -8.24 -18.17 -16.93
CA ASN A 243 -8.52 -17.46 -18.16
C ASN A 243 -9.46 -16.31 -17.80
N ILE A 244 -8.92 -15.12 -17.92
CA ILE A 244 -9.62 -13.87 -17.88
C ILE A 244 -10.84 -14.03 -18.77
N ILE A 245 -11.99 -13.96 -18.12
CA ILE A 245 -13.34 -13.74 -18.61
C ILE A 245 -13.33 -13.37 -20.11
N ASN A 246 -13.84 -14.31 -20.94
CA ASN A 246 -14.34 -14.02 -22.27
C ASN A 246 -15.44 -12.97 -22.24
#